data_d205dea97207b57b31e1d4281fa2a34f
#
_entry.id   d205dea97207b57b31e1d4281fa2a34f
#
_cell.length_a   1.000
_cell.length_b   1.000
_cell.length_c   1.000
_cell.angle_alpha   90.00
_cell.angle_beta   90.00
_cell.angle_gamma   90.00
#
_symmetry.space_group_name_H-M   'P 1'
#
loop_
_entity.id
_entity.type
_entity.pdbx_description
1 polymer ?
#
loop_
_entity_poly.entity_id
_entity_poly.type
_entity_poly.pdbx_seq_one_letter_code
_entity_poly.pdbx_strand_id
1 'polypeptide(L)'
;MSKVLTDDLVQPILVDNKAFDSLEEMVSRAAVTSLLSLLYQDDDVIDEWVASGQRKSVRRVKSSFKLDRAKNLDHSLRIGGVCVSYLQRYDEFDPVLKSAQVSGWDVYEDTFADWHENPTFGTVFVNESLEMSPGKLAAQVAHVLVSQYMDTGVVACRDETVAIEFVPQDQVEQCRWVIRDNGHTEVEPGTVTAGLTL
;
A
#
# COMPACT_ATOMS: atom_id res chain seq x y z
N MET A 1 -21.51 0.93 -5.51
CA MET A 1 -20.63 -0.21 -5.14
C MET A 1 -20.15 -0.84 -6.44
N SER A 2 -18.87 -0.61 -6.78
CA SER A 2 -18.24 -1.27 -7.92
C SER A 2 -18.19 -2.78 -7.64
N LYS A 3 -18.70 -3.57 -8.55
CA LYS A 3 -18.63 -5.03 -8.50
C LYS A 3 -17.15 -5.40 -8.65
N VAL A 4 -16.50 -5.77 -7.56
CA VAL A 4 -15.16 -6.39 -7.64
C VAL A 4 -15.35 -7.61 -8.52
N LEU A 5 -14.71 -7.60 -9.69
CA LEU A 5 -14.71 -8.77 -10.55
C LEU A 5 -13.94 -9.84 -9.76
N THR A 6 -14.58 -10.97 -9.50
CA THR A 6 -14.03 -12.07 -8.69
C THR A 6 -12.74 -12.65 -9.28
N ASP A 7 -12.51 -12.40 -10.57
CA ASP A 7 -11.40 -12.96 -11.33
C ASP A 7 -10.11 -12.11 -11.29
N ASP A 8 -10.15 -10.89 -10.72
CA ASP A 8 -8.96 -10.04 -10.66
C ASP A 8 -7.99 -10.48 -9.57
N LEU A 9 -6.71 -10.45 -9.89
CA LEU A 9 -5.64 -10.60 -8.92
C LEU A 9 -5.60 -9.38 -7.99
N VAL A 10 -5.48 -9.64 -6.71
CA VAL A 10 -5.44 -8.62 -5.66
C VAL A 10 -4.26 -8.91 -4.73
N GLN A 11 -3.52 -7.88 -4.36
CA GLN A 11 -2.52 -7.96 -3.30
C GLN A 11 -3.17 -7.64 -1.94
N PRO A 12 -3.32 -8.63 -1.05
CA PRO A 12 -3.86 -8.38 0.29
C PRO A 12 -2.75 -7.88 1.21
N ILE A 13 -3.00 -6.73 1.84
CA ILE A 13 -2.10 -6.07 2.79
C ILE A 13 -2.81 -6.01 4.13
N LEU A 14 -2.34 -6.76 5.11
CA LEU A 14 -2.88 -6.77 6.46
C LEU A 14 -2.08 -5.82 7.35
N VAL A 15 -2.77 -4.99 8.12
CA VAL A 15 -2.17 -3.99 8.99
C VAL A 15 -2.73 -4.14 10.41
N ASP A 16 -1.86 -4.27 11.40
CA ASP A 16 -2.20 -4.03 12.80
C ASP A 16 -2.01 -2.54 13.10
N ASN A 17 -3.09 -1.78 13.04
CA ASN A 17 -3.05 -0.32 13.20
C ASN A 17 -2.61 0.14 14.60
N LYS A 18 -2.51 -0.76 15.56
CA LYS A 18 -2.00 -0.48 16.92
C LYS A 18 -0.48 -0.64 17.03
N ALA A 19 0.15 -1.13 15.98
CA ALA A 19 1.60 -1.32 15.94
C ALA A 19 2.35 -0.07 15.46
N PHE A 20 1.65 1.04 15.22
CA PHE A 20 2.19 2.27 14.64
C PHE A 20 1.80 3.48 15.48
N ASP A 21 2.73 4.39 15.63
CA ASP A 21 2.56 5.62 16.38
C ASP A 21 2.03 6.77 15.52
N SER A 22 2.14 6.65 14.17
CA SER A 22 1.62 7.64 13.22
C SER A 22 1.00 7.01 11.97
N LEU A 23 0.18 7.80 11.26
CA LEU A 23 -0.39 7.43 9.98
C LEU A 23 0.70 7.24 8.92
N GLU A 24 1.68 8.16 8.88
CA GLU A 24 2.79 8.16 7.93
C GLU A 24 3.64 6.90 8.08
N GLU A 25 3.98 6.52 9.31
CA GLU A 25 4.72 5.29 9.58
C GLU A 25 3.95 4.07 9.07
N MET A 26 2.67 3.96 9.39
CA MET A 26 1.82 2.86 8.93
C MET A 26 1.76 2.79 7.40
N VAL A 27 1.53 3.92 6.75
CA VAL A 27 1.42 4.02 5.28
C VAL A 27 2.75 3.65 4.63
N SER A 28 3.85 4.19 5.12
CA SER A 28 5.21 3.89 4.66
C SER A 28 5.51 2.39 4.77
N ARG A 29 5.31 1.80 5.94
CA ARG A 29 5.53 0.35 6.16
C ARG A 29 4.64 -0.51 5.27
N ALA A 30 3.37 -0.17 5.14
CA ALA A 30 2.44 -0.92 4.29
C ALA A 30 2.87 -0.88 2.82
N ALA A 31 3.26 0.30 2.33
CA ALA A 31 3.69 0.49 0.95
C ALA A 31 5.00 -0.25 0.65
N VAL A 32 5.98 -0.14 1.53
CA VAL A 32 7.28 -0.81 1.37
C VAL A 32 7.13 -2.33 1.48
N THR A 33 6.35 -2.83 2.44
CA THR A 33 6.10 -4.28 2.54
C THR A 33 5.38 -4.80 1.29
N SER A 34 4.44 -4.02 0.73
CA SER A 34 3.78 -4.32 -0.54
C SER A 34 4.79 -4.47 -1.68
N LEU A 35 5.71 -3.51 -1.83
CA LEU A 35 6.75 -3.57 -2.86
C LEU A 35 7.67 -4.78 -2.65
N LEU A 36 8.23 -4.95 -1.46
CA LEU A 36 9.18 -6.03 -1.16
C LEU A 36 8.56 -7.42 -1.31
N SER A 37 7.25 -7.57 -1.07
CA SER A 37 6.57 -8.86 -1.25
C SER A 37 6.55 -9.33 -2.71
N LEU A 38 6.66 -8.42 -3.69
CA LEU A 38 6.74 -8.78 -5.10
C LEU A 38 8.02 -9.55 -5.45
N LEU A 39 9.09 -9.34 -4.69
CA LEU A 39 10.36 -10.08 -4.88
C LEU A 39 10.23 -11.59 -4.60
N TYR A 40 9.12 -12.01 -4.01
CA TYR A 40 8.81 -13.42 -3.69
C TYR A 40 7.67 -13.99 -4.55
N GLN A 41 7.19 -13.22 -5.55
CA GLN A 41 6.15 -13.66 -6.49
C GLN A 41 6.78 -14.13 -7.80
N ASP A 42 6.06 -14.97 -8.53
CA ASP A 42 6.46 -15.37 -9.89
C ASP A 42 6.21 -14.21 -10.88
N ASP A 43 7.12 -14.01 -11.81
CA ASP A 43 7.06 -12.89 -12.78
C ASP A 43 5.75 -12.91 -13.59
N ASP A 44 5.29 -14.08 -14.04
CA ASP A 44 4.04 -14.22 -14.81
C ASP A 44 2.82 -13.75 -14.01
N VAL A 45 2.81 -13.99 -12.69
CA VAL A 45 1.74 -13.55 -11.78
C VAL A 45 1.79 -12.04 -11.58
N ILE A 46 2.99 -11.47 -11.47
CA ILE A 46 3.18 -10.03 -11.38
C ILE A 46 2.69 -9.36 -12.67
N ASP A 47 3.03 -9.89 -13.84
CA ASP A 47 2.62 -9.35 -15.14
C ASP A 47 1.10 -9.37 -15.30
N GLU A 48 0.42 -10.47 -14.95
CA GLU A 48 -1.04 -10.54 -14.94
C GLU A 48 -1.66 -9.48 -14.00
N TRP A 49 -1.10 -9.32 -12.80
CA TRP A 49 -1.58 -8.35 -11.83
C TRP A 49 -1.38 -6.90 -12.29
N VAL A 50 -0.24 -6.60 -12.90
CA VAL A 50 0.02 -5.27 -13.51
C VAL A 50 -0.97 -5.00 -14.64
N ALA A 51 -1.19 -5.95 -15.53
CA ALA A 51 -2.15 -5.83 -16.62
C ALA A 51 -3.59 -5.65 -16.15
N SER A 52 -3.96 -6.20 -14.97
CA SER A 52 -5.29 -6.05 -14.36
C SER A 52 -5.46 -4.77 -13.53
N GLY A 53 -4.45 -3.87 -13.50
CA GLY A 53 -4.50 -2.58 -12.80
C GLY A 53 -3.98 -2.60 -11.37
N GLN A 54 -3.13 -3.55 -11.01
CA GLN A 54 -2.37 -3.60 -9.75
C GLN A 54 -3.24 -3.49 -8.49
N ARG A 55 -4.37 -4.18 -8.45
CA ARG A 55 -5.31 -4.06 -7.33
C ARG A 55 -4.69 -4.41 -5.98
N LYS A 56 -4.93 -3.56 -4.99
CA LYS A 56 -4.50 -3.75 -3.60
C LYS A 56 -5.69 -3.72 -2.66
N SER A 57 -5.66 -4.54 -1.62
CA SER A 57 -6.67 -4.55 -0.56
C SER A 57 -6.00 -4.39 0.79
N VAL A 58 -5.95 -3.15 1.28
CA VAL A 58 -5.41 -2.85 2.61
C VAL A 58 -6.47 -3.10 3.66
N ARG A 59 -6.16 -3.95 4.64
CA ARG A 59 -7.10 -4.47 5.60
C ARG A 59 -6.55 -4.39 7.02
N ARG A 60 -7.34 -3.87 7.94
CA ARG A 60 -7.00 -3.85 9.36
C ARG A 60 -7.24 -5.21 10.01
N VAL A 61 -6.28 -5.66 10.82
CA VAL A 61 -6.45 -6.74 11.79
C VAL A 61 -6.55 -6.21 13.21
N LYS A 62 -7.27 -6.92 14.08
CA LYS A 62 -7.48 -6.50 15.47
C LYS A 62 -6.42 -7.05 16.43
N SER A 63 -5.52 -7.90 15.95
CA SER A 63 -4.46 -8.50 16.76
C SER A 63 -3.32 -9.02 15.90
N SER A 64 -2.12 -8.97 16.44
CA SER A 64 -0.91 -9.55 15.84
C SER A 64 -1.02 -11.04 15.53
N PHE A 65 -1.86 -11.79 16.26
CA PHE A 65 -2.12 -13.21 15.99
C PHE A 65 -2.62 -13.46 14.56
N LYS A 66 -3.43 -12.54 13.99
CA LYS A 66 -3.86 -12.67 12.59
C LYS A 66 -2.71 -12.43 11.62
N LEU A 67 -1.78 -11.52 11.94
CA LEU A 67 -0.57 -11.34 11.14
C LEU A 67 0.32 -12.58 11.21
N ASP A 68 0.45 -13.20 12.38
CA ASP A 68 1.22 -14.44 12.55
C ASP A 68 0.64 -15.60 11.73
N ARG A 69 -0.68 -15.66 11.61
CA ARG A 69 -1.33 -16.65 10.74
C ARG A 69 -1.12 -16.35 9.26
N ALA A 70 -1.27 -15.08 8.87
CA ALA A 70 -1.12 -14.66 7.48
C ALA A 70 0.32 -14.86 6.96
N LYS A 71 1.33 -14.64 7.80
CA LYS A 71 2.73 -14.85 7.41
C LYS A 71 3.09 -16.31 7.08
N ASN A 72 2.26 -17.25 7.52
CA ASN A 72 2.43 -18.68 7.22
C ASN A 72 1.75 -19.10 5.91
N LEU A 73 1.08 -18.18 5.22
CA LEU A 73 0.62 -18.41 3.85
C LEU A 73 1.83 -18.33 2.91
N ASP A 74 1.77 -19.12 1.84
CA ASP A 74 2.83 -19.16 0.84
C ASP A 74 3.12 -17.74 0.29
N HIS A 75 4.39 -17.47 0.02
CA HIS A 75 4.88 -16.18 -0.51
C HIS A 75 4.46 -14.95 0.30
N SER A 76 4.18 -15.12 1.59
CA SER A 76 3.82 -14.00 2.47
C SER A 76 5.07 -13.36 3.09
N LEU A 77 5.09 -12.02 3.11
CA LEU A 77 6.11 -11.22 3.75
C LEU A 77 5.51 -10.46 4.94
N ARG A 78 6.16 -10.51 6.09
CA ARG A 78 5.79 -9.70 7.26
C ARG A 78 6.95 -8.81 7.69
N ILE A 79 6.66 -7.52 7.82
CA ILE A 79 7.57 -6.51 8.38
C ILE A 79 6.81 -5.77 9.49
N GLY A 80 7.25 -5.92 10.71
CA GLY A 80 6.63 -5.28 11.88
C GLY A 80 5.13 -5.58 11.98
N GLY A 81 4.33 -4.51 11.99
CA GLY A 81 2.86 -4.54 12.07
C GLY A 81 2.14 -4.76 10.72
N VAL A 82 2.86 -5.08 9.64
CA VAL A 82 2.30 -5.33 8.32
C VAL A 82 2.60 -6.75 7.86
N CYS A 83 1.63 -7.40 7.23
CA CYS A 83 1.83 -8.65 6.51
C CYS A 83 1.16 -8.57 5.14
N VAL A 84 1.93 -8.80 4.09
CA VAL A 84 1.44 -8.88 2.71
C VAL A 84 1.48 -10.34 2.27
N SER A 85 0.35 -10.84 1.79
CA SER A 85 0.25 -12.18 1.23
C SER A 85 0.49 -12.16 -0.28
N TYR A 86 0.64 -13.35 -0.88
CA TYR A 86 0.82 -13.49 -2.31
C TYR A 86 -0.36 -12.91 -3.11
N LEU A 87 -0.10 -12.59 -4.37
CA LEU A 87 -1.13 -12.16 -5.31
C LEU A 87 -2.10 -13.30 -5.57
N GLN A 88 -3.38 -13.06 -5.35
CA GLN A 88 -4.41 -14.10 -5.46
C GLN A 88 -5.76 -13.51 -5.87
N ARG A 89 -6.64 -14.34 -6.40
CA ARG A 89 -7.99 -13.93 -6.73
C ARG A 89 -8.79 -13.66 -5.45
N TYR A 90 -9.66 -12.68 -5.49
CA TYR A 90 -10.38 -12.25 -4.29
C TYR A 90 -11.27 -13.35 -3.68
N ASP A 91 -11.86 -14.19 -4.49
CA ASP A 91 -12.70 -15.31 -4.04
C ASP A 91 -11.88 -16.47 -3.45
N GLU A 92 -10.60 -16.56 -3.78
CA GLU A 92 -9.64 -17.54 -3.26
C GLU A 92 -8.95 -17.12 -1.95
N PHE A 93 -9.20 -15.89 -1.48
CA PHE A 93 -8.58 -15.40 -0.24
C PHE A 93 -8.78 -16.37 0.93
N ASP A 94 -7.68 -16.66 1.63
CA ASP A 94 -7.74 -17.41 2.89
C ASP A 94 -8.72 -16.75 3.89
N PRO A 95 -9.42 -17.51 4.73
CA PRO A 95 -10.31 -16.97 5.76
C PRO A 95 -9.67 -15.92 6.67
N VAL A 96 -8.37 -16.02 6.94
CA VAL A 96 -7.66 -15.00 7.74
C VAL A 96 -7.65 -13.65 7.05
N LEU A 97 -7.49 -13.62 5.73
CA LEU A 97 -7.52 -12.41 4.91
C LEU A 97 -8.95 -11.87 4.81
N LYS A 98 -9.94 -12.73 4.51
CA LYS A 98 -11.36 -12.36 4.41
C LYS A 98 -11.92 -11.75 5.71
N SER A 99 -11.44 -12.21 6.86
CA SER A 99 -11.92 -11.77 8.17
C SER A 99 -11.37 -10.41 8.63
N ALA A 100 -10.44 -9.81 7.89
CA ALA A 100 -9.88 -8.50 8.20
C ALA A 100 -10.77 -7.36 7.70
N GLN A 101 -10.80 -6.24 8.44
CA GLN A 101 -11.66 -5.09 8.15
C GLN A 101 -11.08 -4.26 6.99
N VAL A 102 -11.88 -4.00 5.96
CA VAL A 102 -11.45 -3.28 4.74
C VAL A 102 -11.55 -1.76 4.88
N SER A 103 -12.58 -1.26 5.59
CA SER A 103 -12.87 0.17 5.66
C SER A 103 -13.38 0.57 7.05
N GLY A 104 -13.51 1.87 7.29
CA GLY A 104 -14.05 2.41 8.55
C GLY A 104 -13.13 2.15 9.74
N TRP A 105 -11.82 2.31 9.56
CA TRP A 105 -10.81 2.25 10.61
C TRP A 105 -9.80 3.37 10.46
N ASP A 106 -9.24 3.81 11.58
CA ASP A 106 -8.24 4.87 11.65
C ASP A 106 -6.97 4.36 12.35
N VAL A 107 -5.87 5.08 12.18
CA VAL A 107 -4.67 4.95 12.99
C VAL A 107 -4.85 5.87 14.21
N TYR A 108 -4.49 5.39 15.39
CA TYR A 108 -4.49 6.23 16.59
C TYR A 108 -3.33 7.21 16.45
N GLU A 109 -3.66 8.48 16.21
CA GLU A 109 -2.70 9.56 16.32
C GLU A 109 -2.41 9.81 17.80
N ASP A 110 -1.29 9.32 18.29
CA ASP A 110 -0.63 9.97 19.40
C ASP A 110 0.30 11.03 18.79
N THR A 111 -0.19 12.27 18.84
CA THR A 111 0.51 13.53 18.66
C THR A 111 1.87 13.44 17.93
N PHE A 112 1.92 13.93 16.69
CA PHE A 112 3.11 14.41 15.97
C PHE A 112 4.45 13.92 16.57
N ALA A 113 4.68 12.65 16.53
CA ALA A 113 6.03 12.16 16.66
C ALA A 113 6.76 12.65 15.40
N ASP A 114 7.81 13.44 15.59
CA ASP A 114 8.73 13.83 14.52
C ASP A 114 9.36 12.56 13.91
N TRP A 115 8.58 11.88 13.08
CA TRP A 115 9.06 10.72 12.34
C TRP A 115 9.83 11.19 11.11
N HIS A 116 10.99 11.77 11.38
CA HIS A 116 11.97 12.22 10.41
C HIS A 116 13.26 11.41 10.55
N GLU A 117 13.18 10.11 10.34
CA GLU A 117 14.39 9.39 9.98
C GLU A 117 14.73 9.78 8.53
N ASN A 118 15.93 10.37 8.37
CA ASN A 118 16.49 10.87 7.11
C ASN A 118 16.09 10.03 5.89
N PRO A 119 15.21 10.53 4.99
CA PRO A 119 14.85 9.79 3.79
C PRO A 119 16.05 9.75 2.86
N THR A 120 16.73 8.62 2.83
CA THR A 120 17.89 8.43 1.94
C THR A 120 17.49 8.01 0.53
N PHE A 121 16.21 7.76 0.29
CA PHE A 121 15.68 7.36 -1.01
C PHE A 121 14.28 7.95 -1.19
N GLY A 122 14.15 8.94 -2.04
CA GLY A 122 12.91 9.49 -2.55
C GLY A 122 11.84 9.86 -1.51
N THR A 123 11.11 10.90 -1.78
CA THR A 123 9.92 11.28 -1.03
C THR A 123 8.70 10.97 -1.88
N VAL A 124 7.72 10.26 -1.33
CA VAL A 124 6.41 10.13 -1.96
C VAL A 124 5.59 11.36 -1.60
N PHE A 125 5.23 12.13 -2.61
CA PHE A 125 4.34 13.27 -2.49
C PHE A 125 2.90 12.81 -2.62
N VAL A 126 2.05 13.25 -1.69
CA VAL A 126 0.62 12.92 -1.63
C VAL A 126 -0.18 14.19 -1.79
N ASN A 127 -1.24 14.13 -2.59
CA ASN A 127 -2.15 15.25 -2.80
C ASN A 127 -2.91 15.57 -1.50
N GLU A 128 -2.57 16.70 -0.87
CA GLU A 128 -3.12 17.14 0.42
C GLU A 128 -4.61 17.50 0.36
N SER A 129 -5.14 17.77 -0.83
CA SER A 129 -6.55 18.13 -0.99
C SER A 129 -7.51 16.94 -0.87
N LEU A 130 -6.98 15.71 -0.77
CA LEU A 130 -7.77 14.49 -0.75
C LEU A 130 -7.89 13.93 0.68
N GLU A 131 -9.12 13.77 1.13
CA GLU A 131 -9.43 13.05 2.37
C GLU A 131 -9.46 11.54 2.11
N MET A 132 -8.29 10.90 2.07
CA MET A 132 -8.18 9.46 1.87
C MET A 132 -8.16 8.72 3.21
N SER A 133 -8.91 7.63 3.31
CA SER A 133 -8.78 6.72 4.45
C SER A 133 -7.36 6.14 4.55
N PRO A 134 -6.90 5.71 5.75
CA PRO A 134 -5.57 5.14 5.92
C PRO A 134 -5.26 3.99 4.96
N GLY A 135 -6.25 3.13 4.70
CA GLY A 135 -6.10 2.01 3.76
C GLY A 135 -5.96 2.47 2.32
N LYS A 136 -6.72 3.51 1.92
CA LYS A 136 -6.62 4.09 0.58
C LYS A 136 -5.28 4.78 0.38
N LEU A 137 -4.85 5.58 1.33
CA LEU A 137 -3.56 6.26 1.31
C LEU A 137 -2.40 5.26 1.16
N ALA A 138 -2.38 4.21 1.99
CA ALA A 138 -1.37 3.16 1.90
C ALA A 138 -1.35 2.47 0.53
N ALA A 139 -2.52 2.21 -0.06
CA ALA A 139 -2.61 1.65 -1.40
C ALA A 139 -2.03 2.59 -2.46
N GLN A 140 -2.30 3.90 -2.40
CA GLN A 140 -1.80 4.88 -3.36
C GLN A 140 -0.27 5.03 -3.27
N VAL A 141 0.29 5.11 -2.07
CA VAL A 141 1.74 5.16 -1.86
C VAL A 141 2.39 3.87 -2.36
N ALA A 142 1.78 2.71 -2.09
CA ALA A 142 2.28 1.43 -2.63
C ALA A 142 2.22 1.37 -4.16
N HIS A 143 1.22 1.97 -4.82
CA HIS A 143 1.16 2.06 -6.27
C HIS A 143 2.33 2.86 -6.85
N VAL A 144 2.70 3.98 -6.23
CA VAL A 144 3.84 4.79 -6.66
C VAL A 144 5.14 4.01 -6.59
N LEU A 145 5.41 3.35 -5.45
CA LEU A 145 6.63 2.56 -5.27
C LEU A 145 6.71 1.39 -6.27
N VAL A 146 5.61 0.70 -6.49
CA VAL A 146 5.54 -0.39 -7.47
C VAL A 146 5.76 0.14 -8.90
N SER A 147 5.12 1.26 -9.28
CA SER A 147 5.31 1.85 -10.60
C SER A 147 6.76 2.26 -10.85
N GLN A 148 7.41 2.83 -9.85
CA GLN A 148 8.83 3.17 -9.91
C GLN A 148 9.71 1.91 -10.06
N TYR A 149 9.43 0.87 -9.27
CA TYR A 149 10.16 -0.40 -9.34
C TYR A 149 10.00 -1.07 -10.71
N MET A 150 8.79 -1.14 -11.25
CA MET A 150 8.53 -1.74 -12.57
C MET A 150 9.22 -0.99 -13.71
N ASP A 151 9.42 0.34 -13.58
CA ASP A 151 10.12 1.16 -14.56
C ASP A 151 11.66 1.06 -14.47
N THR A 152 12.19 0.90 -13.26
CA THR A 152 13.64 1.05 -13.01
C THR A 152 14.35 -0.22 -12.55
N GLY A 153 13.63 -1.21 -12.04
CA GLY A 153 14.16 -2.38 -11.34
C GLY A 153 14.82 -2.06 -9.99
N VAL A 154 14.73 -0.81 -9.52
CA VAL A 154 15.36 -0.36 -8.28
C VAL A 154 14.32 -0.24 -7.17
N VAL A 155 14.61 -0.79 -6.00
CA VAL A 155 13.76 -0.64 -4.82
C VAL A 155 14.01 0.72 -4.19
N ALA A 156 13.06 1.64 -4.29
CA ALA A 156 13.15 3.00 -3.77
C ALA A 156 12.73 3.09 -2.29
N CYS A 157 13.31 2.25 -1.46
CA CYS A 157 13.15 2.34 -0.01
C CYS A 157 14.44 1.92 0.69
N ARG A 158 14.66 2.47 1.88
CA ARG A 158 15.75 2.06 2.76
C ARG A 158 15.17 1.79 4.14
N ASP A 159 15.77 0.83 4.85
CA ASP A 159 15.38 0.48 6.21
C ASP A 159 13.87 0.19 6.37
N GLU A 160 13.28 -0.36 5.29
CA GLU A 160 11.87 -0.74 5.22
C GLU A 160 10.88 0.45 5.33
N THR A 161 11.32 1.67 4.98
CA THR A 161 10.50 2.89 5.01
C THR A 161 10.72 3.79 3.80
N VAL A 162 9.77 4.69 3.55
CA VAL A 162 9.83 5.77 2.57
C VAL A 162 9.26 7.03 3.19
N ALA A 163 9.83 8.20 2.89
CA ALA A 163 9.26 9.46 3.34
C ALA A 163 7.95 9.78 2.62
N ILE A 164 7.01 10.38 3.33
CA ILE A 164 5.72 10.80 2.80
C ILE A 164 5.54 12.28 3.12
N GLU A 165 5.17 13.06 2.11
CA GLU A 165 4.93 14.49 2.26
C GLU A 165 3.61 14.86 1.58
N PHE A 166 2.76 15.59 2.29
CA PHE A 166 1.49 16.09 1.77
C PHE A 166 1.73 17.44 1.11
N VAL A 167 1.37 17.54 -0.17
CA VAL A 167 1.65 18.72 -1.00
C VAL A 167 0.46 19.05 -1.91
N PRO A 168 0.37 20.28 -2.43
CA PRO A 168 -0.61 20.63 -3.46
C PRO A 168 -0.52 19.73 -4.70
N GLN A 169 -1.67 19.52 -5.35
CA GLN A 169 -1.79 18.62 -6.52
C GLN A 169 -0.79 18.92 -7.63
N ASP A 170 -0.55 20.19 -7.91
CA ASP A 170 0.36 20.63 -8.97
C ASP A 170 1.81 20.22 -8.73
N GLN A 171 2.23 20.05 -7.48
CA GLN A 171 3.53 19.48 -7.13
C GLN A 171 3.56 17.97 -7.36
N VAL A 172 2.48 17.25 -7.03
CA VAL A 172 2.38 15.82 -7.32
C VAL A 172 2.44 15.56 -8.83
N GLU A 173 1.79 16.42 -9.64
CA GLU A 173 1.79 16.29 -11.10
C GLU A 173 3.17 16.50 -11.76
N GLN A 174 4.11 17.14 -11.07
CA GLN A 174 5.48 17.32 -11.53
C GLN A 174 6.39 16.11 -11.25
N CYS A 175 5.92 15.15 -10.50
CA CYS A 175 6.68 13.92 -10.22
C CYS A 175 6.89 13.09 -11.49
N ARG A 176 7.96 12.29 -11.48
CA ARG A 176 8.24 11.38 -12.59
C ARG A 176 7.24 10.22 -12.66
N TRP A 177 6.89 9.65 -11.51
CA TRP A 177 5.87 8.60 -11.39
C TRP A 177 4.67 9.18 -10.67
N VAL A 178 3.55 9.26 -11.36
CA VAL A 178 2.30 9.85 -10.86
C VAL A 178 1.19 8.81 -10.90
N ILE A 179 0.50 8.64 -9.79
CA ILE A 179 -0.66 7.75 -9.69
C ILE A 179 -1.95 8.57 -9.87
N ARG A 180 -2.78 8.06 -10.78
CA ARG A 180 -4.16 8.51 -10.97
C ARG A 180 -5.11 7.40 -10.54
N ASP A 181 -6.07 7.74 -9.68
CA ASP A 181 -7.01 6.76 -9.18
C ASP A 181 -7.93 6.19 -10.27
N ASN A 182 -8.25 4.92 -10.18
CA ASN A 182 -9.15 4.25 -11.13
C ASN A 182 -10.64 4.36 -10.73
N GLY A 183 -10.97 5.05 -9.62
CA GLY A 183 -12.34 5.28 -9.17
C GLY A 183 -13.04 4.06 -8.56
N HIS A 184 -12.28 3.11 -8.03
CA HIS A 184 -12.87 1.91 -7.44
C HIS A 184 -13.42 2.11 -6.03
N THR A 185 -13.03 3.19 -5.34
CA THR A 185 -13.37 3.42 -3.92
C THR A 185 -13.75 4.88 -3.63
N GLU A 186 -12.92 5.59 -2.87
CA GLU A 186 -13.25 6.88 -2.23
C GLU A 186 -12.98 8.09 -3.13
N VAL A 187 -12.15 7.91 -4.17
CA VAL A 187 -11.64 8.99 -5.00
C VAL A 187 -12.16 8.83 -6.43
N GLU A 188 -12.51 9.95 -7.06
CA GLU A 188 -13.02 9.96 -8.44
C GLU A 188 -11.97 9.45 -9.45
N PRO A 189 -12.40 8.77 -10.53
CA PRO A 189 -11.48 8.27 -11.55
C PRO A 189 -10.63 9.41 -12.17
N GLY A 190 -9.35 9.13 -12.35
CA GLY A 190 -8.41 10.07 -12.97
C GLY A 190 -7.82 11.12 -12.02
N THR A 191 -8.28 11.18 -10.77
CA THR A 191 -7.73 12.08 -9.76
C THR A 191 -6.28 11.74 -9.46
N VAL A 192 -5.40 12.75 -9.47
CA VAL A 192 -4.00 12.61 -9.05
C VAL A 192 -3.93 12.45 -7.53
N THR A 193 -3.34 11.34 -7.08
CA THR A 193 -3.33 10.99 -5.65
C THR A 193 -1.95 11.03 -5.02
N ALA A 194 -0.95 10.48 -5.69
CA ALA A 194 0.41 10.43 -5.19
C ALA A 194 1.44 10.42 -6.32
N GLY A 195 2.68 10.82 -6.02
CA GLY A 195 3.78 10.83 -6.97
C GLY A 195 5.13 10.63 -6.30
N LEU A 196 6.15 10.27 -7.08
CA LEU A 196 7.52 10.08 -6.63
C LEU A 196 8.51 10.69 -7.63
N THR A 197 9.51 11.35 -7.10
CA THR A 197 10.73 11.76 -7.84
C THR A 197 11.95 11.30 -7.04
N LEU A 198 12.91 10.66 -7.70
CA LEU A 198 14.19 10.25 -7.13
C LEU A 198 15.25 11.31 -7.40
#